data_6e4e4fed3091fd877d9893442cf7a900
#
_entry.id   6e4e4fed3091fd877d9893442cf7a900
#
_cell.length_a   1.000
_cell.length_b   1.000
_cell.length_c   1.000
_cell.angle_alpha   90.00
_cell.angle_beta   90.00
_cell.angle_gamma   90.00
#
_symmetry.space_group_name_H-M   'P 1'
#
loop_
_entity.id
_entity.type
_entity.pdbx_description
1 polymer ?
#
loop_
_entity_poly.entity_id
_entity_poly.type
_entity_poly.pdbx_seq_one_letter_code
_entity_poly.pdbx_strand_id
1 'polypeptide(L)'
;PLPPGEALVGAVARVAVEPGTREGEFAILVSHYIAGMGLGRILMLRLVRWAKRKQLTRLYGDVLEHNTAMLQLAQSLGFHREPADAPGLVRVSLDL
;
A
#
# COMPACT_ATOMS: atom_id res chain seq x y z
N PRO A 1 10.07 10.83 6.54
CA PRO A 1 8.85 10.47 5.87
C PRO A 1 9.11 9.85 4.52
N LEU A 2 8.10 9.17 4.00
CA LEU A 2 8.18 8.58 2.68
C LEU A 2 7.40 9.47 1.73
N PRO A 3 8.06 10.35 0.97
CA PRO A 3 7.34 11.17 0.01
C PRO A 3 6.80 10.33 -1.13
N PRO A 4 5.77 10.79 -1.84
CA PRO A 4 5.30 10.08 -3.01
C PRO A 4 6.45 9.81 -3.99
N GLY A 5 6.61 8.56 -4.39
CA GLY A 5 7.66 8.19 -5.32
C GLY A 5 9.03 7.92 -4.69
N GLU A 6 9.17 7.89 -3.38
CA GLU A 6 10.43 7.48 -2.77
C GLU A 6 10.76 6.04 -3.15
N ALA A 7 12.04 5.80 -3.46
CA ALA A 7 12.52 4.49 -3.86
C ALA A 7 13.62 4.00 -2.93
N LEU A 8 13.54 2.74 -2.54
CA LEU A 8 14.65 1.98 -1.98
C LEU A 8 15.22 1.10 -3.09
N VAL A 9 16.43 0.59 -2.91
CA VAL A 9 17.01 -0.31 -3.91
C VAL A 9 16.07 -1.50 -4.15
N GLY A 10 15.56 -1.62 -5.36
CA GLY A 10 14.64 -2.68 -5.76
C GLY A 10 13.22 -2.56 -5.25
N ALA A 11 12.83 -1.41 -4.66
CA ALA A 11 11.47 -1.20 -4.19
C ALA A 11 11.04 0.25 -4.37
N VAL A 12 9.80 0.45 -4.75
CA VAL A 12 9.18 1.78 -4.91
C VAL A 12 7.85 1.78 -4.19
N ALA A 13 7.60 2.83 -3.43
CA ALA A 13 6.31 3.04 -2.78
C ALA A 13 5.85 4.47 -2.99
N ARG A 14 4.56 4.65 -3.24
CA ARG A 14 3.98 5.98 -3.42
C ARG A 14 2.56 6.03 -2.87
N VAL A 15 2.12 7.23 -2.54
CA VAL A 15 0.73 7.50 -2.17
C VAL A 15 0.24 8.70 -2.97
N ALA A 16 -0.93 8.55 -3.56
CA ALA A 16 -1.64 9.65 -4.21
C ALA A 16 -2.89 9.96 -3.41
N VAL A 17 -3.05 11.21 -2.97
CA VAL A 17 -4.23 11.64 -2.22
C VAL A 17 -5.29 12.11 -3.21
N GLU A 18 -6.52 11.60 -3.06
CA GLU A 18 -7.62 12.04 -3.89
C GLU A 18 -7.95 13.50 -3.61
N PRO A 19 -8.05 14.36 -4.66
CA PRO A 19 -8.42 15.76 -4.45
C PRO A 19 -9.75 15.91 -3.71
N GLY A 20 -9.79 16.79 -2.74
CA GLY A 20 -11.00 17.05 -1.97
C GLY A 20 -11.33 16.01 -0.91
N THR A 21 -10.47 15.05 -0.68
CA THR A 21 -10.68 13.99 0.32
C THR A 21 -9.47 13.85 1.23
N ARG A 22 -9.64 13.04 2.28
CA ARG A 22 -8.52 12.60 3.13
C ARG A 22 -8.24 11.12 2.93
N GLU A 23 -8.40 10.65 1.70
CA GLU A 23 -8.12 9.27 1.33
C GLU A 23 -6.91 9.21 0.43
N GLY A 24 -6.03 8.28 0.70
CA GLY A 24 -4.83 8.08 -0.10
C GLY A 24 -4.81 6.71 -0.73
N GLU A 25 -4.45 6.66 -2.00
CA GLU A 25 -4.22 5.41 -2.73
C GLU A 25 -2.73 5.12 -2.77
N PHE A 26 -2.34 3.96 -2.27
CA PHE A 26 -0.94 3.55 -2.29
C PHE A 26 -0.66 2.63 -3.47
N ALA A 27 0.63 2.62 -3.88
CA ALA A 27 1.16 1.63 -4.80
C ALA A 27 2.54 1.21 -4.31
N ILE A 28 2.81 -0.08 -4.31
CA ILE A 28 4.10 -0.63 -3.95
C ILE A 28 4.55 -1.58 -5.04
N LEU A 29 5.80 -1.36 -5.50
CA LEU A 29 6.46 -2.23 -6.44
C LEU A 29 7.77 -2.70 -5.80
N VAL A 30 7.91 -3.99 -5.60
CA VAL A 30 9.10 -4.59 -5.00
C VAL A 30 9.77 -5.48 -6.02
N SER A 31 11.10 -5.30 -6.18
CA SER A 31 11.87 -6.11 -7.09
C SER A 31 11.77 -7.58 -6.73
N HIS A 32 11.73 -8.42 -7.76
CA HIS A 32 11.69 -9.88 -7.61
C HIS A 32 12.82 -10.41 -6.71
N TYR A 33 14.01 -9.83 -6.82
CA TYR A 33 15.17 -10.30 -6.06
C TYR A 33 15.06 -10.06 -4.56
N ILE A 34 14.30 -9.06 -4.14
CA ILE A 34 14.22 -8.70 -2.74
C ILE A 34 12.83 -8.88 -2.15
N ALA A 35 11.91 -9.48 -2.91
CA ALA A 35 10.53 -9.65 -2.47
C ALA A 35 10.39 -10.42 -1.17
N GLY A 36 11.29 -11.38 -0.91
CA GLY A 36 11.27 -12.17 0.32
C GLY A 36 12.02 -11.56 1.51
N MET A 37 12.52 -10.33 1.39
CA MET A 37 13.37 -9.72 2.41
C MET A 37 12.64 -8.80 3.38
N GLY A 38 11.31 -8.83 3.39
CA GLY A 38 10.51 -8.03 4.29
C GLY A 38 10.41 -6.56 3.93
N LEU A 39 10.89 -6.15 2.75
CA LEU A 39 10.84 -4.76 2.33
C LEU A 39 9.41 -4.27 2.13
N GLY A 40 8.52 -5.12 1.62
CA GLY A 40 7.12 -4.76 1.47
C GLY A 40 6.48 -4.36 2.79
N ARG A 41 6.77 -5.10 3.86
CA ARG A 41 6.27 -4.78 5.19
C ARG A 41 6.81 -3.45 5.69
N ILE A 42 8.11 -3.22 5.53
CA ILE A 42 8.74 -1.95 5.94
C ILE A 42 8.11 -0.78 5.19
N LEU A 43 7.94 -0.90 3.89
CA LEU A 43 7.33 0.14 3.07
C LEU A 43 5.88 0.40 3.47
N MET A 44 5.10 -0.65 3.66
CA MET A 44 3.70 -0.50 4.09
C MET A 44 3.60 0.20 5.44
N LEU A 45 4.45 -0.16 6.40
CA LEU A 45 4.46 0.51 7.69
C LEU A 45 4.82 1.98 7.56
N ARG A 46 5.77 2.32 6.70
CA ARG A 46 6.12 3.71 6.44
C ARG A 46 4.98 4.48 5.79
N LEU A 47 4.28 3.86 4.84
CA LEU A 47 3.11 4.49 4.21
C LEU A 47 2.01 4.76 5.22
N VAL A 48 1.73 3.81 6.10
CA VAL A 48 0.72 3.98 7.15
C VAL A 48 1.10 5.14 8.08
N ARG A 49 2.35 5.20 8.51
CA ARG A 49 2.84 6.30 9.37
C ARG A 49 2.73 7.65 8.66
N TRP A 50 3.11 7.70 7.39
CA TRP A 50 3.02 8.91 6.60
C TRP A 50 1.57 9.37 6.47
N ALA A 51 0.67 8.44 6.17
CA ALA A 51 -0.74 8.74 6.03
C ALA A 51 -1.35 9.27 7.33
N LYS A 52 -0.98 8.69 8.46
CA LYS A 52 -1.44 9.19 9.77
C LYS A 52 -0.92 10.59 10.06
N ARG A 53 0.33 10.87 9.74
CA ARG A 53 0.90 12.21 9.91
C ARG A 53 0.21 13.25 9.04
N LYS A 54 -0.22 12.87 7.86
CA LYS A 54 -0.96 13.74 6.94
C LYS A 54 -2.44 13.83 7.30
N GLN A 55 -2.87 13.15 8.37
CA GLN A 55 -4.24 13.15 8.84
C GLN A 55 -5.22 12.61 7.79
N LEU A 56 -4.76 11.63 7.01
CA LEU A 56 -5.64 10.90 6.13
C LEU A 56 -6.55 10.00 6.95
N THR A 57 -7.77 9.78 6.48
CA THR A 57 -8.74 8.94 7.17
C THR A 57 -8.76 7.52 6.64
N ARG A 58 -8.24 7.31 5.44
CA ARG A 58 -8.23 6.00 4.80
C ARG A 58 -7.03 5.87 3.89
N LEU A 59 -6.41 4.70 3.92
CA LEU A 59 -5.34 4.33 3.01
C LEU A 59 -5.77 3.05 2.29
N TYR A 60 -5.76 3.06 0.97
CA TYR A 60 -6.21 1.92 0.18
C TYR A 60 -5.31 1.72 -1.03
N GLY A 61 -5.38 0.53 -1.61
CA GLY A 61 -4.66 0.22 -2.84
C GLY A 61 -5.17 -1.05 -3.47
N ASP A 62 -4.89 -1.23 -4.74
CA ASP A 62 -5.30 -2.39 -5.49
C ASP A 62 -4.11 -3.33 -5.65
N VAL A 63 -4.36 -4.60 -5.37
CA VAL A 63 -3.36 -5.67 -5.40
C VAL A 63 -3.82 -6.71 -6.40
N LEU A 64 -2.89 -7.23 -7.19
CA LEU A 64 -3.22 -8.35 -8.08
C LEU A 64 -3.72 -9.53 -7.25
N GLU A 65 -4.80 -10.17 -7.71
CA GLU A 65 -5.41 -11.27 -6.96
C GLU A 65 -4.48 -12.47 -6.77
N HIS A 66 -3.47 -12.60 -7.65
CA HIS A 66 -2.47 -13.65 -7.55
C HIS A 66 -1.34 -13.32 -6.57
N ASN A 67 -1.24 -12.07 -6.15
CA ASN A 67 -0.19 -11.65 -5.23
C ASN A 67 -0.59 -11.96 -3.80
N THR A 68 -0.62 -13.24 -3.47
CA THR A 68 -1.04 -13.70 -2.14
C THR A 68 -0.16 -13.16 -1.03
N ALA A 69 1.13 -13.01 -1.29
CA ALA A 69 2.06 -12.48 -0.30
C ALA A 69 1.70 -11.06 0.12
N MET A 70 1.37 -10.19 -0.85
CA MET A 70 0.97 -8.82 -0.55
C MET A 70 -0.40 -8.77 0.13
N LEU A 71 -1.33 -9.62 -0.30
CA LEU A 71 -2.66 -9.69 0.33
C LEU A 71 -2.55 -10.13 1.79
N GLN A 72 -1.71 -11.12 2.08
CA GLN A 72 -1.50 -11.58 3.45
C GLN A 72 -0.79 -10.52 4.29
N LEU A 73 0.19 -9.82 3.70
CA LEU A 73 0.89 -8.75 4.37
C LEU A 73 -0.08 -7.62 4.75
N ALA A 74 -0.89 -7.17 3.82
CA ALA A 74 -1.87 -6.12 4.09
C ALA A 74 -2.84 -6.55 5.19
N GLN A 75 -3.34 -7.77 5.11
CA GLN A 75 -4.24 -8.31 6.13
C GLN A 75 -3.58 -8.34 7.51
N SER A 76 -2.31 -8.72 7.58
CA SER A 76 -1.57 -8.77 8.84
C SER A 76 -1.39 -7.38 9.47
N LEU A 77 -1.47 -6.34 8.68
CA LEU A 77 -1.35 -4.95 9.13
C LEU A 77 -2.71 -4.31 9.43
N GLY A 78 -3.80 -5.07 9.31
CA GLY A 78 -5.14 -4.58 9.61
C GLY A 78 -5.95 -4.13 8.41
N PHE A 79 -5.41 -4.22 7.20
CA PHE A 79 -6.18 -3.90 6.00
C PHE A 79 -7.25 -4.97 5.79
N HIS A 80 -8.39 -4.55 5.29
CA HIS A 80 -9.45 -5.47 4.87
C HIS A 80 -9.61 -5.46 3.36
N ARG A 81 -10.17 -6.53 2.82
CA ARG A 81 -10.36 -6.67 1.38
C ARG A 81 -11.71 -6.11 0.96
N GLU A 82 -11.71 -5.46 -0.20
CA GLU A 82 -12.91 -4.92 -0.84
C GLU A 82 -12.87 -5.28 -2.31
N PRO A 83 -14.04 -5.28 -3.00
CA PRO A 83 -14.02 -5.42 -4.46
C PRO A 83 -13.30 -4.25 -5.11
N ALA A 84 -12.45 -4.55 -6.09
CA ALA A 84 -11.83 -3.52 -6.91
C ALA A 84 -12.67 -3.26 -8.15
N ASP A 85 -12.42 -2.12 -8.81
CA ASP A 85 -13.19 -1.72 -9.98
C ASP A 85 -12.77 -2.46 -11.24
N ALA A 86 -11.64 -3.16 -11.23
CA ALA A 86 -11.10 -3.86 -12.38
C ALA A 86 -10.99 -5.37 -12.12
N PRO A 87 -11.20 -6.22 -13.13
CA PRO A 87 -11.00 -7.65 -12.96
C PRO A 87 -9.53 -7.96 -12.65
N GLY A 88 -9.31 -9.01 -11.86
CA GLY A 88 -7.97 -9.43 -11.48
C GLY A 88 -7.34 -8.63 -10.36
N LEU A 89 -8.03 -7.65 -9.81
CA LEU A 89 -7.55 -6.84 -8.69
C LEU A 89 -8.40 -7.04 -7.45
N VAL A 90 -7.76 -6.93 -6.31
CA VAL A 90 -8.42 -6.90 -4.99
C VAL A 90 -8.03 -5.60 -4.33
N ARG A 91 -8.99 -4.84 -3.85
CA ARG A 91 -8.69 -3.63 -3.08
C ARG A 91 -8.47 -3.99 -1.62
N VAL A 92 -7.44 -3.42 -1.04
CA VAL A 92 -7.20 -3.51 0.40
C VAL A 92 -7.28 -2.11 0.99
N SER A 93 -7.89 -1.98 2.14
CA SER A 93 -8.20 -0.67 2.72
C SER A 93 -7.99 -0.70 4.23
N LEU A 94 -7.42 0.37 4.74
CA LEU A 94 -7.21 0.56 6.18
C LEU A 94 -7.78 1.90 6.60
N ASP A 95 -8.67 1.86 7.59
CA ASP A 95 -9.15 3.07 8.24
C ASP A 95 -8.10 3.54 9.24
N LEU A 96 -7.75 4.80 9.16
CA LEU A 96 -6.67 5.37 9.97
C LEU A 96 -7.16 6.12 11.19
#